data_06a7f0ccdba29e71594926482605b641
#
_entry.id   06a7f0ccdba29e71594926482605b641
#
_cell.length_a   1.000
_cell.length_b   1.000
_cell.length_c   1.000
_cell.angle_alpha   90.00
_cell.angle_beta   90.00
_cell.angle_gamma   90.00
#
_symmetry.space_group_name_H-M   'P 1'
#
loop_
_entity.id
_entity.type
_entity.pdbx_description
1 polymer ?
#
loop_
_entity_poly.entity_id
_entity_poly.type
_entity_poly.pdbx_seq_one_letter_code
_entity_poly.pdbx_strand_id
1 'polypeptide(L)'
;YIQPADLTQAFAKGARDKGAKIEINTNVISIIRSPNDTWIVETDKGHIECEHVISCSGNFARKTGKMVGLDLPVIPVEHQYIVTEQHPLIKERKDKNLPELGVLRDSDASWYMREEAGGLILGPYEQGAPACYVDGPDENSEYELFQEDLDRISDHIESAIFRVPIFGEVGVKKVYNGAIAYTPDGSPIVGPAWDLKNFWINEGHSFGVTAAGGAGWQLAEWIVNGN
;
A
#
# COMPACT_ATOMS: atom_id res chain seq x y z
N TYR A 1 -12.67 11.74 1.08
CA TYR A 1 -11.52 10.82 1.03
C TYR A 1 -10.76 10.82 2.36
N ILE A 2 -9.77 9.98 2.50
CA ILE A 2 -8.94 9.88 3.70
C ILE A 2 -7.46 9.94 3.30
N GLN A 3 -6.63 10.54 4.15
CA GLN A 3 -5.19 10.52 3.97
C GLN A 3 -4.62 9.18 4.48
N PRO A 4 -3.92 8.41 3.63
CA PRO A 4 -3.42 7.09 4.00
C PRO A 4 -2.49 7.09 5.20
N ALA A 5 -1.59 8.10 5.29
CA ALA A 5 -0.67 8.23 6.40
C ALA A 5 -1.41 8.45 7.73
N ASP A 6 -2.41 9.34 7.75
CA ASP A 6 -3.20 9.64 8.95
C ASP A 6 -4.00 8.41 9.40
N LEU A 7 -4.59 7.67 8.45
CA LEU A 7 -5.28 6.41 8.75
C LEU A 7 -4.35 5.40 9.40
N THR A 8 -3.17 5.20 8.82
CA THR A 8 -2.15 4.29 9.36
C THR A 8 -1.74 4.67 10.78
N GLN A 9 -1.50 5.96 11.02
CA GLN A 9 -1.16 6.46 12.36
C GLN A 9 -2.33 6.32 13.35
N ALA A 10 -3.57 6.48 12.89
CA ALA A 10 -4.75 6.28 13.72
C ALA A 10 -4.88 4.82 14.16
N PHE A 11 -4.68 3.85 13.25
CA PHE A 11 -4.64 2.43 13.60
C PHE A 11 -3.49 2.11 14.57
N ALA A 12 -2.29 2.64 14.30
CA ALA A 12 -1.14 2.45 15.19
C ALA A 12 -1.41 3.00 16.59
N LYS A 13 -2.01 4.20 16.68
CA LYS A 13 -2.41 4.78 17.96
C LYS A 13 -3.43 3.91 18.68
N GLY A 14 -4.49 3.49 17.98
CA GLY A 14 -5.52 2.62 18.55
C GLY A 14 -4.97 1.28 19.05
N ALA A 15 -4.00 0.70 18.35
CA ALA A 15 -3.32 -0.51 18.79
C ALA A 15 -2.51 -0.28 20.10
N ARG A 16 -1.72 0.81 20.15
CA ARG A 16 -0.97 1.18 21.37
C ARG A 16 -1.87 1.44 22.56
N ASP A 17 -2.98 2.15 22.36
CA ASP A 17 -3.97 2.44 23.40
C ASP A 17 -4.59 1.15 23.98
N LYS A 18 -4.55 0.04 23.23
CA LYS A 18 -4.98 -1.30 23.64
C LYS A 18 -3.84 -2.21 24.13
N GLY A 19 -2.64 -1.67 24.28
CA GLY A 19 -1.49 -2.38 24.84
C GLY A 19 -0.56 -3.04 23.81
N ALA A 20 -0.79 -2.89 22.50
CA ALA A 20 0.14 -3.39 21.52
C ALA A 20 1.46 -2.58 21.55
N LYS A 21 2.58 -3.29 21.47
CA LYS A 21 3.90 -2.67 21.28
C LYS A 21 4.17 -2.51 19.79
N ILE A 22 4.66 -1.36 19.39
CA ILE A 22 5.08 -1.08 18.02
C ILE A 22 6.54 -0.65 18.07
N GLU A 23 7.40 -1.51 17.56
CA GLU A 23 8.84 -1.28 17.46
C GLU A 23 9.16 -0.74 16.06
N ILE A 24 9.55 0.51 16.01
CA ILE A 24 9.99 1.16 14.76
C ILE A 24 11.51 1.04 14.60
N ASN A 25 11.99 1.19 13.36
CA ASN A 25 13.41 1.04 13.03
C ASN A 25 13.98 -0.30 13.55
N THR A 26 13.20 -1.37 13.40
CA THR A 26 13.54 -2.71 13.87
C THR A 26 13.35 -3.68 12.72
N ASN A 27 14.44 -4.15 12.16
CA ASN A 27 14.41 -5.03 10.99
C ASN A 27 14.32 -6.49 11.41
N VAL A 28 13.41 -7.25 10.79
CA VAL A 28 13.31 -8.70 10.96
C VAL A 28 14.35 -9.36 10.06
N ILE A 29 15.23 -10.15 10.68
CA ILE A 29 16.35 -10.83 10.01
C ILE A 29 16.00 -12.27 9.65
N SER A 30 15.33 -12.98 10.58
CA SER A 30 14.91 -14.36 10.37
C SER A 30 13.65 -14.69 11.16
N ILE A 31 12.93 -15.71 10.69
CA ILE A 31 11.76 -16.27 11.38
C ILE A 31 11.93 -17.78 11.38
N ILE A 32 12.08 -18.36 12.56
CA ILE A 32 12.37 -19.79 12.70
C ILE A 32 11.42 -20.48 13.67
N ARG A 33 11.18 -21.77 13.44
CA ARG A 33 10.36 -22.58 14.35
C ARG A 33 11.18 -23.01 15.56
N SER A 34 10.67 -22.74 16.75
CA SER A 34 11.24 -23.20 18.00
C SER A 34 10.95 -24.70 18.25
N PRO A 35 11.80 -25.42 18.97
CA PRO A 35 11.51 -26.79 19.41
C PRO A 35 10.23 -26.92 20.24
N ASN A 36 9.78 -25.85 20.88
CA ASN A 36 8.58 -25.79 21.70
C ASN A 36 7.28 -25.51 20.91
N ASP A 37 7.35 -25.59 19.59
CA ASP A 37 6.20 -25.31 18.70
C ASP A 37 5.73 -23.83 18.68
N THR A 38 6.63 -22.93 19.11
CA THR A 38 6.49 -21.47 18.99
C THR A 38 7.31 -20.92 17.82
N TRP A 39 7.27 -19.63 17.58
CA TRP A 39 8.08 -18.93 16.60
C TRP A 39 9.12 -18.05 17.29
N ILE A 40 10.31 -18.00 16.75
CA ILE A 40 11.36 -17.03 17.12
C ILE A 40 11.54 -16.09 15.95
N VAL A 41 11.24 -14.81 16.19
CA VAL A 41 11.47 -13.72 15.24
C VAL A 41 12.75 -13.00 15.65
N GLU A 42 13.80 -13.16 14.88
CA GLU A 42 15.07 -12.47 15.10
C GLU A 42 15.06 -11.09 14.44
N THR A 43 15.54 -10.11 15.15
CA THR A 43 15.63 -8.73 14.67
C THR A 43 17.04 -8.18 14.91
N ASP A 44 17.36 -7.06 14.29
CA ASP A 44 18.61 -6.31 14.52
C ASP A 44 18.75 -5.77 15.95
N LYS A 45 17.70 -5.87 16.79
CA LYS A 45 17.68 -5.42 18.19
C LYS A 45 17.44 -6.53 19.22
N GLY A 46 17.40 -7.77 18.78
CA GLY A 46 17.14 -8.91 19.63
C GLY A 46 16.09 -9.84 19.03
N HIS A 47 15.56 -10.76 19.83
CA HIS A 47 14.59 -11.73 19.36
C HIS A 47 13.27 -11.66 20.16
N ILE A 48 12.21 -12.13 19.53
CA ILE A 48 10.89 -12.25 20.11
C ILE A 48 10.44 -13.71 19.95
N GLU A 49 10.11 -14.38 21.06
CA GLU A 49 9.41 -15.65 21.00
C GLU A 49 7.91 -15.42 21.09
N CYS A 50 7.14 -16.03 20.17
CA CYS A 50 5.69 -15.83 20.08
C CYS A 50 4.97 -17.09 19.60
N GLU A 51 3.68 -17.20 19.92
CA GLU A 51 2.84 -18.32 19.47
C GLU A 51 2.39 -18.15 18.02
N HIS A 52 2.11 -16.92 17.60
CA HIS A 52 1.61 -16.58 16.27
C HIS A 52 2.50 -15.52 15.62
N VAL A 53 2.75 -15.67 14.31
CA VAL A 53 3.37 -14.66 13.45
C VAL A 53 2.38 -14.28 12.37
N ILE A 54 2.22 -12.99 12.11
CA ILE A 54 1.40 -12.45 11.04
C ILE A 54 2.30 -11.64 10.10
N SER A 55 2.45 -12.11 8.87
CA SER A 55 3.16 -11.38 7.84
C SER A 55 2.28 -10.31 7.23
N CYS A 56 2.71 -9.03 7.34
CA CYS A 56 2.07 -7.85 6.76
C CYS A 56 3.14 -6.95 6.12
N SER A 57 4.05 -7.53 5.37
CA SER A 57 5.31 -6.90 4.94
C SER A 57 5.23 -6.20 3.56
N GLY A 58 4.06 -6.21 2.91
CA GLY A 58 3.78 -5.46 1.69
C GLY A 58 4.74 -5.82 0.54
N ASN A 59 5.54 -4.87 0.06
CA ASN A 59 6.51 -5.12 -1.01
C ASN A 59 7.59 -6.15 -0.61
N PHE A 60 7.81 -6.37 0.68
CA PHE A 60 8.73 -7.38 1.20
C PHE A 60 8.11 -8.77 1.37
N ALA A 61 6.84 -8.98 1.02
CA ALA A 61 6.11 -10.23 1.24
C ALA A 61 6.87 -11.48 0.79
N ARG A 62 7.49 -11.45 -0.39
CA ARG A 62 8.29 -12.58 -0.89
C ARG A 62 9.52 -12.86 -0.04
N LYS A 63 10.23 -11.83 0.40
CA LYS A 63 11.40 -12.01 1.30
C LYS A 63 10.97 -12.60 2.64
N THR A 64 9.93 -12.06 3.23
CA THR A 64 9.37 -12.55 4.50
C THR A 64 8.89 -14.00 4.36
N GLY A 65 8.17 -14.32 3.28
CA GLY A 65 7.74 -15.68 2.99
C GLY A 65 8.92 -16.67 2.87
N LYS A 66 9.97 -16.27 2.16
CA LYS A 66 11.18 -17.11 2.01
C LYS A 66 11.86 -17.45 3.34
N MET A 67 11.77 -16.59 4.36
CA MET A 67 12.31 -16.88 5.71
C MET A 67 11.68 -18.12 6.35
N VAL A 68 10.46 -18.46 5.95
CA VAL A 68 9.71 -19.62 6.46
C VAL A 68 9.43 -20.68 5.39
N GLY A 69 10.09 -20.59 4.25
CA GLY A 69 9.98 -21.57 3.15
C GLY A 69 8.77 -21.38 2.25
N LEU A 70 8.07 -20.24 2.32
CA LEU A 70 6.95 -19.91 1.44
C LEU A 70 7.39 -19.08 0.23
N ASP A 71 6.88 -19.39 -0.94
CA ASP A 71 6.99 -18.54 -2.12
C ASP A 71 5.65 -17.81 -2.35
N LEU A 72 5.53 -16.64 -1.74
CA LEU A 72 4.31 -15.84 -1.82
C LEU A 72 4.19 -15.18 -3.21
N PRO A 73 3.08 -15.33 -3.93
CA PRO A 73 2.88 -14.76 -5.25
C PRO A 73 2.50 -13.28 -5.16
N VAL A 74 3.32 -12.49 -4.49
CA VAL A 74 3.15 -11.04 -4.35
C VAL A 74 4.30 -10.37 -5.09
N ILE A 75 4.00 -9.74 -6.22
CA ILE A 75 4.99 -9.04 -7.04
C ILE A 75 4.59 -7.58 -7.14
N PRO A 76 5.43 -6.65 -6.64
CA PRO A 76 5.19 -5.24 -6.80
C PRO A 76 5.27 -4.81 -8.27
N VAL A 77 4.42 -3.86 -8.63
CA VAL A 77 4.47 -3.18 -9.92
C VAL A 77 4.61 -1.68 -9.70
N GLU A 78 5.21 -1.00 -10.66
CA GLU A 78 5.28 0.45 -10.66
C GLU A 78 3.89 1.05 -10.82
N HIS A 79 3.62 2.11 -10.08
CA HIS A 79 2.37 2.87 -10.18
C HIS A 79 2.64 4.36 -10.04
N GLN A 80 2.12 5.12 -11.01
CA GLN A 80 2.35 6.55 -11.06
C GLN A 80 1.10 7.34 -10.68
N TYR A 81 1.31 8.54 -10.15
CA TYR A 81 0.28 9.56 -10.11
C TYR A 81 0.90 10.94 -10.33
N ILE A 82 0.11 11.83 -10.92
CA ILE A 82 0.49 13.20 -11.23
C ILE A 82 -0.12 14.13 -10.20
N VAL A 83 0.68 15.06 -9.69
CA VAL A 83 0.21 16.22 -8.92
C VAL A 83 0.40 17.46 -9.78
N THR A 84 -0.66 18.23 -10.00
CA THR A 84 -0.59 19.46 -10.79
C THR A 84 -0.17 20.66 -9.93
N GLU A 85 0.21 21.72 -10.61
CA GLU A 85 0.24 23.06 -10.05
C GLU A 85 -1.17 23.49 -9.62
N GLN A 86 -1.27 24.57 -8.86
CA GLN A 86 -2.54 25.09 -8.40
C GLN A 86 -3.39 25.65 -9.56
N HIS A 87 -4.69 25.36 -9.51
CA HIS A 87 -5.64 25.94 -10.45
C HIS A 87 -6.49 27.04 -9.78
N PRO A 88 -6.70 28.20 -10.41
CA PRO A 88 -7.44 29.33 -9.80
C PRO A 88 -8.83 28.94 -9.28
N LEU A 89 -9.59 28.12 -10.03
CA LEU A 89 -10.92 27.68 -9.62
C LEU A 89 -10.91 26.80 -8.38
N ILE A 90 -9.91 25.93 -8.25
CA ILE A 90 -9.76 25.06 -7.07
C ILE A 90 -9.36 25.90 -5.85
N LYS A 91 -8.41 26.82 -6.04
CA LYS A 91 -8.02 27.76 -4.98
C LYS A 91 -9.17 28.64 -4.51
N GLU A 92 -9.97 29.20 -5.43
CA GLU A 92 -11.14 30.03 -5.12
C GLU A 92 -12.17 29.26 -4.26
N ARG A 93 -12.39 27.97 -4.54
CA ARG A 93 -13.27 27.12 -3.73
C ARG A 93 -12.77 27.04 -2.27
N LYS A 94 -11.46 26.83 -2.11
CA LYS A 94 -10.83 26.78 -0.79
C LYS A 94 -10.94 28.13 -0.05
N ASP A 95 -10.68 29.23 -0.74
CA ASP A 95 -10.77 30.58 -0.17
C ASP A 95 -12.21 30.92 0.26
N LYS A 96 -13.20 30.34 -0.39
CA LYS A 96 -14.64 30.44 -0.03
C LYS A 96 -15.08 29.43 1.03
N ASN A 97 -14.18 28.63 1.60
CA ASN A 97 -14.47 27.53 2.54
C ASN A 97 -15.52 26.55 2.01
N LEU A 98 -15.56 26.31 0.70
CA LEU A 98 -16.41 25.28 0.11
C LEU A 98 -15.81 23.90 0.42
N PRO A 99 -16.67 22.87 0.56
CA PRO A 99 -16.19 21.51 0.71
C PRO A 99 -15.30 21.10 -0.45
N GLU A 100 -14.27 20.27 -0.17
CA GLU A 100 -13.48 19.66 -1.22
C GLU A 100 -14.35 18.86 -2.19
N LEU A 101 -13.96 18.84 -3.45
CA LEU A 101 -14.63 18.00 -4.45
C LEU A 101 -14.48 16.54 -4.08
N GLY A 102 -15.52 15.76 -4.33
CA GLY A 102 -15.43 14.31 -4.19
C GLY A 102 -14.36 13.70 -5.11
N VAL A 103 -13.92 12.49 -4.79
CA VAL A 103 -13.04 11.74 -5.70
C VAL A 103 -13.83 11.39 -6.95
N LEU A 104 -13.38 11.87 -8.10
CA LEU A 104 -13.86 11.43 -9.39
C LEU A 104 -13.16 10.13 -9.76
N ARG A 105 -13.92 9.14 -10.22
CA ARG A 105 -13.39 7.89 -10.74
C ARG A 105 -13.98 7.63 -12.12
N ASP A 106 -13.11 7.47 -13.10
CA ASP A 106 -13.46 6.99 -14.44
C ASP A 106 -13.05 5.53 -14.55
N SER A 107 -14.04 4.63 -14.41
CA SER A 107 -13.80 3.19 -14.43
C SER A 107 -13.48 2.66 -15.83
N ASP A 108 -14.03 3.30 -16.87
CA ASP A 108 -13.82 2.89 -18.26
C ASP A 108 -12.40 3.23 -18.72
N ALA A 109 -11.91 4.42 -18.33
CA ALA A 109 -10.56 4.86 -18.61
C ALA A 109 -9.55 4.54 -17.50
N SER A 110 -9.98 3.85 -16.43
CA SER A 110 -9.13 3.33 -15.36
C SER A 110 -8.26 4.37 -14.67
N TRP A 111 -8.86 5.50 -14.23
CA TRP A 111 -8.17 6.51 -13.45
C TRP A 111 -9.08 7.14 -12.39
N TYR A 112 -8.45 7.79 -11.42
CA TYR A 112 -9.14 8.64 -10.44
C TYR A 112 -8.52 10.04 -10.41
N MET A 113 -9.32 11.02 -9.97
CA MET A 113 -8.89 12.38 -9.75
C MET A 113 -9.47 12.95 -8.45
N ARG A 114 -8.70 13.77 -7.74
CA ARG A 114 -9.15 14.49 -6.55
C ARG A 114 -8.42 15.82 -6.38
N GLU A 115 -8.94 16.68 -5.53
CA GLU A 115 -8.21 17.89 -5.12
C GLU A 115 -6.99 17.55 -4.27
N GLU A 116 -5.91 18.32 -4.48
CA GLU A 116 -4.71 18.28 -3.65
C GLU A 116 -4.04 19.64 -3.62
N ALA A 117 -3.92 20.24 -2.42
CA ALA A 117 -3.18 21.49 -2.19
C ALA A 117 -3.52 22.65 -3.15
N GLY A 118 -4.77 22.75 -3.61
CA GLY A 118 -5.23 23.77 -4.56
C GLY A 118 -5.03 23.42 -6.04
N GLY A 119 -4.54 22.23 -6.33
CA GLY A 119 -4.47 21.62 -7.64
C GLY A 119 -5.22 20.30 -7.66
N LEU A 120 -4.82 19.40 -8.55
CA LEU A 120 -5.44 18.09 -8.76
C LEU A 120 -4.40 16.98 -8.71
N ILE A 121 -4.82 15.81 -8.26
CA ILE A 121 -4.10 14.56 -8.47
C ILE A 121 -4.82 13.75 -9.53
N LEU A 122 -4.07 13.21 -10.49
CA LEU A 122 -4.51 12.17 -11.40
C LEU A 122 -3.76 10.88 -11.06
N GLY A 123 -4.49 9.82 -10.71
CA GLY A 123 -3.92 8.48 -10.47
C GLY A 123 -4.48 7.47 -11.46
N PRO A 124 -3.74 7.17 -12.54
CA PRO A 124 -4.11 6.15 -13.50
C PRO A 124 -3.83 4.75 -12.96
N TYR A 125 -4.53 3.75 -13.49
CA TYR A 125 -4.25 2.33 -13.31
C TYR A 125 -3.95 1.73 -14.68
N GLU A 126 -2.75 2.04 -15.18
CA GLU A 126 -2.32 1.57 -16.50
C GLU A 126 -2.15 0.06 -16.57
N GLN A 127 -2.52 -0.52 -17.70
CA GLN A 127 -2.24 -1.92 -17.99
C GLN A 127 -0.79 -2.10 -18.42
N GLY A 128 -0.18 -3.22 -18.01
CA GLY A 128 1.20 -3.53 -18.36
C GLY A 128 2.25 -2.71 -17.59
N ALA A 129 1.89 -2.15 -16.44
CA ALA A 129 2.86 -1.54 -15.53
C ALA A 129 4.02 -2.49 -15.23
N PRO A 130 5.29 -2.03 -15.26
CA PRO A 130 6.44 -2.90 -15.07
C PRO A 130 6.45 -3.55 -13.69
N ALA A 131 6.79 -4.84 -13.62
CA ALA A 131 7.11 -5.48 -12.37
C ALA A 131 8.41 -4.91 -11.80
N CYS A 132 8.41 -4.65 -10.50
CA CYS A 132 9.59 -4.21 -9.76
C CYS A 132 9.77 -5.09 -8.54
N TYR A 133 10.98 -5.09 -7.96
CA TYR A 133 11.25 -5.87 -6.74
C TYR A 133 10.79 -7.32 -6.80
N VAL A 134 10.97 -8.00 -7.94
CA VAL A 134 10.47 -9.38 -8.16
C VAL A 134 10.96 -10.35 -7.08
N ASP A 135 12.16 -10.16 -6.57
CA ASP A 135 12.72 -10.90 -5.44
C ASP A 135 12.62 -10.18 -4.08
N GLY A 136 11.83 -9.11 -4.04
CA GLY A 136 11.70 -8.17 -2.93
C GLY A 136 12.68 -6.99 -3.03
N PRO A 137 12.37 -5.84 -2.40
CA PRO A 137 13.25 -4.68 -2.36
C PRO A 137 14.60 -4.99 -1.70
N ASP A 138 15.61 -4.16 -1.91
CA ASP A 138 16.86 -4.27 -1.17
C ASP A 138 16.63 -4.08 0.34
N GLU A 139 17.51 -4.65 1.17
CA GLU A 139 17.31 -4.64 2.63
C GLU A 139 17.28 -3.23 3.24
N ASN A 140 17.96 -2.29 2.60
CA ASN A 140 18.03 -0.89 3.01
C ASN A 140 17.11 0.02 2.17
N SER A 141 16.19 -0.56 1.40
CA SER A 141 15.27 0.20 0.55
C SER A 141 14.25 0.96 1.41
N GLU A 142 14.32 2.28 1.37
CA GLU A 142 13.40 3.18 2.07
C GLU A 142 12.96 4.31 1.15
N TYR A 143 11.65 4.56 1.07
CA TYR A 143 11.08 5.70 0.34
C TYR A 143 11.52 5.82 -1.13
N GLU A 144 11.85 4.71 -1.76
CA GLU A 144 12.28 4.71 -3.15
C GLU A 144 11.13 5.06 -4.08
N LEU A 145 11.43 5.95 -5.01
CA LEU A 145 10.59 6.27 -6.16
C LEU A 145 11.35 5.94 -7.43
N PHE A 146 10.62 5.41 -8.40
CA PHE A 146 11.16 5.12 -9.73
C PHE A 146 11.13 6.38 -10.59
N GLN A 147 11.85 6.32 -11.71
CA GLN A 147 11.79 7.36 -12.72
C GLN A 147 10.36 7.45 -13.27
N GLU A 148 9.90 8.67 -13.47
CA GLU A 148 8.62 8.94 -14.11
C GLU A 148 8.63 8.53 -15.58
N ASP A 149 7.49 8.04 -16.06
CA ASP A 149 7.25 7.66 -17.44
C ASP A 149 5.83 8.13 -17.85
N LEU A 150 5.76 9.38 -18.32
CA LEU A 150 4.49 9.98 -18.72
C LEU A 150 3.96 9.40 -20.03
N ASP A 151 4.81 8.87 -20.90
CA ASP A 151 4.38 8.23 -22.13
C ASP A 151 3.54 7.00 -21.86
N ARG A 152 3.89 6.24 -20.82
CA ARG A 152 3.14 5.06 -20.36
C ARG A 152 1.71 5.36 -19.92
N ILE A 153 1.43 6.57 -19.47
CA ILE A 153 0.12 7.01 -18.97
C ILE A 153 -0.51 8.10 -19.82
N SER A 154 -0.01 8.34 -21.05
CA SER A 154 -0.49 9.40 -21.95
C SER A 154 -1.98 9.30 -22.23
N ASP A 155 -2.50 8.12 -22.54
CA ASP A 155 -3.93 7.91 -22.83
C ASP A 155 -4.82 8.29 -21.63
N HIS A 156 -4.35 8.03 -20.41
CA HIS A 156 -5.06 8.42 -19.18
C HIS A 156 -5.05 9.94 -19.00
N ILE A 157 -3.93 10.60 -19.32
CA ILE A 157 -3.80 12.07 -19.29
C ILE A 157 -4.79 12.69 -20.28
N GLU A 158 -4.83 12.21 -21.52
CA GLU A 158 -5.75 12.70 -22.55
C GLU A 158 -7.21 12.52 -22.14
N SER A 159 -7.57 11.33 -21.65
CA SER A 159 -8.90 11.04 -21.11
C SER A 159 -9.26 11.94 -19.93
N ALA A 160 -8.32 12.20 -19.03
CA ALA A 160 -8.53 13.08 -17.88
C ALA A 160 -8.75 14.54 -18.32
N ILE A 161 -8.00 15.04 -19.28
CA ILE A 161 -8.19 16.38 -19.86
C ILE A 161 -9.57 16.49 -20.54
N PHE A 162 -9.97 15.46 -21.27
CA PHE A 162 -11.29 15.43 -21.90
C PHE A 162 -12.44 15.51 -20.88
N ARG A 163 -12.34 14.79 -19.76
CA ARG A 163 -13.35 14.76 -18.71
C ARG A 163 -13.31 15.97 -17.78
N VAL A 164 -12.11 16.47 -17.49
CA VAL A 164 -11.84 17.55 -16.57
C VAL A 164 -10.91 18.57 -17.24
N PRO A 165 -11.42 19.46 -18.12
CA PRO A 165 -10.60 20.36 -18.93
C PRO A 165 -9.59 21.18 -18.16
N ILE A 166 -9.94 21.63 -16.93
CA ILE A 166 -9.02 22.41 -16.07
C ILE A 166 -7.72 21.63 -15.72
N PHE A 167 -7.72 20.30 -15.83
CA PHE A 167 -6.53 19.50 -15.62
C PHE A 167 -5.47 19.78 -16.71
N GLY A 168 -5.90 20.10 -17.94
CA GLY A 168 -5.01 20.49 -19.03
C GLY A 168 -4.58 21.96 -19.03
N GLU A 169 -5.13 22.79 -18.11
CA GLU A 169 -4.83 24.22 -18.02
C GLU A 169 -3.68 24.55 -17.06
N VAL A 170 -3.14 23.54 -16.37
CA VAL A 170 -2.08 23.69 -15.37
C VAL A 170 -0.90 22.78 -15.65
N GLY A 171 0.28 23.19 -15.19
CA GLY A 171 1.50 22.38 -15.29
C GLY A 171 1.52 21.20 -14.34
N VAL A 172 2.37 20.25 -14.65
CA VAL A 172 2.72 19.14 -13.73
C VAL A 172 3.69 19.67 -12.69
N LYS A 173 3.30 19.58 -11.42
CA LYS A 173 4.16 19.95 -10.29
C LYS A 173 5.10 18.81 -9.90
N LYS A 174 4.57 17.59 -9.89
CA LYS A 174 5.35 16.40 -9.55
C LYS A 174 4.64 15.14 -10.05
N VAL A 175 5.44 14.17 -10.44
CA VAL A 175 5.02 12.79 -10.66
C VAL A 175 5.61 11.94 -9.55
N TYR A 176 4.83 11.02 -9.02
CA TYR A 176 5.30 10.00 -8.11
C TYR A 176 5.13 8.64 -8.77
N ASN A 177 6.21 7.88 -8.86
CA ASN A 177 6.20 6.51 -9.37
C ASN A 177 6.73 5.60 -8.27
N GLY A 178 5.87 4.78 -7.70
CA GLY A 178 6.21 3.92 -6.57
C GLY A 178 5.70 2.50 -6.76
N ALA A 179 6.18 1.59 -5.91
CA ALA A 179 5.79 0.20 -5.94
C ALA A 179 4.44 -0.04 -5.24
N ILE A 180 3.57 -0.81 -5.88
CA ILE A 180 2.35 -1.36 -5.27
C ILE A 180 2.42 -2.88 -5.31
N ALA A 181 2.24 -3.53 -4.17
CA ALA A 181 2.21 -4.98 -4.05
C ALA A 181 0.94 -5.57 -4.68
N TYR A 182 1.09 -6.42 -5.68
CA TYR A 182 0.00 -7.13 -6.35
C TYR A 182 0.13 -8.64 -6.21
N THR A 183 -1.02 -9.29 -6.14
CA THR A 183 -1.18 -10.73 -6.34
C THR A 183 -1.64 -11.00 -7.78
N PRO A 184 -1.56 -12.24 -8.30
CA PRO A 184 -1.96 -12.53 -9.68
C PRO A 184 -3.42 -12.24 -10.00
N ASP A 185 -4.32 -12.33 -9.03
CA ASP A 185 -5.76 -12.05 -9.20
C ASP A 185 -6.19 -10.68 -8.67
N GLY A 186 -5.23 -9.90 -8.16
CA GLY A 186 -5.48 -8.58 -7.57
C GLY A 186 -6.13 -8.60 -6.18
N SER A 187 -6.42 -9.79 -5.63
CA SER A 187 -6.98 -9.94 -4.28
C SER A 187 -5.91 -10.19 -3.25
N PRO A 188 -5.98 -9.62 -2.04
CA PRO A 188 -5.00 -9.88 -1.00
C PRO A 188 -5.07 -11.33 -0.51
N ILE A 189 -3.93 -11.86 -0.09
CA ILE A 189 -3.84 -13.15 0.58
C ILE A 189 -4.04 -12.91 2.07
N VAL A 190 -5.16 -13.40 2.62
CA VAL A 190 -5.50 -13.22 4.04
C VAL A 190 -5.89 -14.55 4.65
N GLY A 191 -5.17 -15.02 5.66
CA GLY A 191 -5.48 -16.26 6.37
C GLY A 191 -4.26 -17.01 6.87
N PRO A 192 -4.45 -18.28 7.34
CA PRO A 192 -3.36 -19.12 7.76
C PRO A 192 -2.48 -19.49 6.56
N ALA A 193 -1.17 -19.51 6.78
CA ALA A 193 -0.24 -20.02 5.78
C ALA A 193 -0.43 -21.55 5.60
N TRP A 194 -0.28 -22.01 4.36
CA TRP A 194 -0.31 -23.45 4.09
C TRP A 194 0.91 -24.13 4.70
N ASP A 195 0.69 -25.28 5.33
CA ASP A 195 1.71 -26.14 5.94
C ASP A 195 2.52 -25.49 7.10
N LEU A 196 2.12 -24.31 7.59
CA LEU A 196 2.78 -23.64 8.69
C LEU A 196 1.79 -23.29 9.82
N LYS A 197 1.83 -24.07 10.89
CA LYS A 197 0.98 -23.83 12.05
C LYS A 197 1.26 -22.46 12.69
N ASN A 198 0.22 -21.67 12.93
CA ASN A 198 0.28 -20.37 13.59
C ASN A 198 1.14 -19.32 12.85
N PHE A 199 1.37 -19.51 11.57
CA PHE A 199 1.87 -18.46 10.68
C PHE A 199 0.72 -17.96 9.81
N TRP A 200 0.54 -16.66 9.75
CA TRP A 200 -0.58 -16.01 9.08
C TRP A 200 -0.10 -15.02 8.02
N ILE A 201 -0.86 -14.89 6.98
CA ILE A 201 -0.53 -14.02 5.85
C ILE A 201 -1.60 -12.94 5.74
N ASN A 202 -1.19 -11.70 5.56
CA ASN A 202 -2.05 -10.56 5.26
C ASN A 202 -1.30 -9.64 4.28
N GLU A 203 -1.18 -10.07 3.04
CA GLU A 203 -0.26 -9.52 2.03
C GLU A 203 -0.96 -9.22 0.70
N GLY A 204 -0.32 -8.41 -0.16
CA GLY A 204 -0.80 -8.17 -1.51
C GLY A 204 -1.97 -7.20 -1.60
N HIS A 205 -2.03 -6.23 -0.71
CA HIS A 205 -3.08 -5.21 -0.67
C HIS A 205 -2.83 -4.08 -1.66
N SER A 206 -3.18 -4.28 -2.93
CA SER A 206 -3.08 -3.22 -3.96
C SER A 206 -4.02 -2.03 -3.71
N PHE A 207 -5.11 -2.24 -2.95
CA PHE A 207 -6.04 -1.20 -2.49
C PHE A 207 -6.10 -1.15 -0.95
N GLY A 208 -4.94 -1.06 -0.32
CA GLY A 208 -4.73 -1.22 1.11
C GLY A 208 -5.61 -0.34 2.00
N VAL A 209 -5.77 0.94 1.68
CA VAL A 209 -6.60 1.87 2.47
C VAL A 209 -8.05 1.39 2.57
N THR A 210 -8.60 0.87 1.48
CA THR A 210 -9.99 0.38 1.43
C THR A 210 -10.14 -0.95 2.17
N ALA A 211 -9.16 -1.83 2.09
CA ALA A 211 -9.25 -3.20 2.59
C ALA A 211 -8.70 -3.38 4.02
N ALA A 212 -7.74 -2.55 4.45
CA ALA A 212 -6.95 -2.79 5.66
C ALA A 212 -7.78 -3.01 6.93
N GLY A 213 -8.80 -2.19 7.16
CA GLY A 213 -9.64 -2.30 8.34
C GLY A 213 -10.42 -3.63 8.39
N GLY A 214 -11.01 -4.02 7.26
CA GLY A 214 -11.76 -5.27 7.14
C GLY A 214 -10.87 -6.50 7.22
N ALA A 215 -9.78 -6.50 6.46
CA ALA A 215 -8.83 -7.62 6.45
C ALA A 215 -8.19 -7.85 7.82
N GLY A 216 -7.74 -6.77 8.48
CA GLY A 216 -7.17 -6.87 9.83
C GLY A 216 -8.17 -7.38 10.87
N TRP A 217 -9.42 -6.91 10.80
CA TRP A 217 -10.47 -7.37 11.70
C TRP A 217 -10.80 -8.85 11.48
N GLN A 218 -11.06 -9.26 10.25
CA GLN A 218 -11.39 -10.66 9.94
C GLN A 218 -10.26 -11.61 10.33
N LEU A 219 -9.02 -11.24 10.06
CA LEU A 219 -7.87 -12.06 10.44
C LEU A 219 -7.72 -12.17 11.96
N ALA A 220 -7.93 -11.07 12.70
CA ALA A 220 -7.89 -11.09 14.16
C ALA A 220 -8.99 -11.99 14.76
N GLU A 221 -10.24 -11.91 14.23
CA GLU A 221 -11.32 -12.79 14.63
C GLU A 221 -10.97 -14.26 14.37
N TRP A 222 -10.40 -14.56 13.24
CA TRP A 222 -9.99 -15.92 12.88
C TRP A 222 -8.89 -16.46 13.82
N ILE A 223 -7.89 -15.65 14.14
CA ILE A 223 -6.81 -16.04 15.06
C ILE A 223 -7.35 -16.31 16.48
N VAL A 224 -8.25 -15.45 16.96
CA VAL A 224 -8.73 -15.51 18.36
C VAL A 224 -9.84 -16.55 18.56
N ASN A 225 -10.77 -16.63 17.65
CA ASN A 225 -11.99 -17.42 17.82
C ASN A 225 -11.97 -18.74 17.02
N GLY A 226 -10.98 -18.93 16.15
CA GLY A 226 -10.96 -20.03 15.19
C GLY A 226 -11.90 -19.78 14.01
N ASN A 227 -11.94 -20.75 13.10
CA ASN A 227 -12.75 -20.69 11.88
C ASN A 227 -14.12 -21.31 12.12
#